data_15aaaece7ead59ef2ebf5990f0ff9307
#
_entry.id   15aaaece7ead59ef2ebf5990f0ff9307
#
_cell.length_a   1.000
_cell.length_b   1.000
_cell.length_c   1.000
_cell.angle_alpha   90.00
_cell.angle_beta   90.00
_cell.angle_gamma   90.00
#
_symmetry.space_group_name_H-M   'P 1'
#
loop_
_entity.id
_entity.type
_entity.pdbx_description
1 polymer ?
#
loop_
_entity_poly.entity_id
_entity_poly.type
_entity_poly.pdbx_seq_one_letter_code
_entity_poly.pdbx_strand_id
1 'polypeptide(L)'
;MALKKFARRDVILPAVVFLLTFVVALFSLRLLSLNQEKDERLRAVYAAESTISRVSSQLNRYLAESDFIKKYIESGRVLREEEFAVISSNMQDGSSVIKTHELAKDGVVSQVYPVAGNEAAIGLDMLHNPARKEEANLAKNSGMYTIAGPF
;
A
#
# COMPACT_ATOMS: atom_id res chain seq x y z
N MET A 1 43.85 2.04 69.66
CA MET A 1 42.95 2.31 68.55
C MET A 1 41.85 1.27 68.57
N ALA A 2 40.64 1.59 69.01
CA ALA A 2 39.59 0.62 69.28
C ALA A 2 38.75 0.45 68.00
N LEU A 3 38.87 -0.73 67.38
CA LEU A 3 37.97 -1.14 66.30
C LEU A 3 36.55 -1.30 66.87
N LYS A 4 35.68 -0.32 66.57
CA LYS A 4 34.25 -0.40 66.86
C LYS A 4 33.70 -1.68 66.18
N LYS A 5 33.30 -2.66 66.99
CA LYS A 5 32.54 -3.82 66.54
C LYS A 5 31.23 -3.28 65.95
N PHE A 6 31.14 -3.14 64.63
CA PHE A 6 29.89 -2.87 63.95
C PHE A 6 28.89 -3.96 64.35
N ALA A 7 27.78 -3.56 64.97
CA ALA A 7 26.72 -4.50 65.26
C ALA A 7 26.19 -5.05 63.94
N ARG A 8 25.98 -6.37 63.84
CA ARG A 8 25.44 -7.06 62.65
C ARG A 8 24.22 -6.36 62.07
N ARG A 9 23.46 -5.71 62.90
CA ARG A 9 22.25 -4.96 62.57
C ARG A 9 22.51 -3.69 61.75
N ASP A 10 23.66 -3.03 61.97
CA ASP A 10 24.02 -1.78 61.31
C ASP A 10 24.45 -1.98 59.82
N VAL A 11 24.76 -3.24 59.46
CA VAL A 11 25.13 -3.61 58.08
C VAL A 11 23.98 -4.29 57.35
N ILE A 12 23.16 -5.08 58.03
CA ILE A 12 22.05 -5.82 57.45
C ILE A 12 20.95 -4.88 56.97
N LEU A 13 20.56 -3.87 57.73
CA LEU A 13 19.48 -2.96 57.38
C LEU A 13 19.75 -2.18 56.07
N PRO A 14 20.91 -1.50 55.92
CA PRO A 14 21.21 -0.83 54.66
C PRO A 14 21.39 -1.79 53.50
N ALA A 15 21.91 -3.00 53.73
CA ALA A 15 22.04 -4.01 52.66
C ALA A 15 20.65 -4.47 52.17
N VAL A 16 19.67 -4.67 53.05
CA VAL A 16 18.30 -5.04 52.67
C VAL A 16 17.62 -3.91 51.90
N VAL A 17 17.76 -2.66 52.37
CA VAL A 17 17.19 -1.49 51.68
C VAL A 17 17.81 -1.34 50.31
N PHE A 18 19.13 -1.49 50.16
CA PHE A 18 19.81 -1.45 48.88
C PHE A 18 19.30 -2.53 47.93
N LEU A 19 19.14 -3.77 48.43
CA LEU A 19 18.66 -4.89 47.61
C LEU A 19 17.22 -4.64 47.11
N LEU A 20 16.36 -4.13 48.00
CA LEU A 20 14.98 -3.79 47.63
C LEU A 20 14.92 -2.68 46.55
N THR A 21 15.68 -1.61 46.73
CA THR A 21 15.72 -0.50 45.76
C THR A 21 16.29 -0.97 44.44
N PHE A 22 17.30 -1.86 44.44
CA PHE A 22 17.87 -2.44 43.24
C PHE A 22 16.87 -3.33 42.49
N VAL A 23 16.11 -4.16 43.22
CA VAL A 23 15.05 -5.00 42.61
C VAL A 23 13.95 -4.12 42.00
N VAL A 24 13.52 -3.08 42.69
CA VAL A 24 12.51 -2.13 42.15
C VAL A 24 13.05 -1.43 40.90
N ALA A 25 14.30 -0.99 40.92
CA ALA A 25 14.92 -0.37 39.76
C ALA A 25 14.97 -1.32 38.54
N LEU A 26 15.40 -2.57 38.74
CA LEU A 26 15.41 -3.59 37.68
C LEU A 26 14.00 -3.88 37.14
N PHE A 27 13.01 -3.96 38.02
CA PHE A 27 11.63 -4.19 37.64
C PHE A 27 11.07 -3.00 36.78
N SER A 28 11.39 -1.78 37.22
CA SER A 28 10.99 -0.57 36.48
C SER A 28 11.62 -0.51 35.10
N LEU A 29 12.92 -0.85 34.99
CA LEU A 29 13.60 -0.93 33.68
C LEU A 29 12.98 -1.98 32.77
N ARG A 30 12.59 -3.13 33.30
CA ARG A 30 11.89 -4.18 32.57
C ARG A 30 10.53 -3.71 32.05
N LEU A 31 9.75 -3.03 32.88
CA LEU A 31 8.46 -2.47 32.48
C LEU A 31 8.62 -1.42 31.38
N LEU A 32 9.61 -0.54 31.50
CA LEU A 32 9.89 0.47 30.47
C LEU A 32 10.27 -0.17 29.13
N SER A 33 11.14 -1.19 29.15
CA SER A 33 11.56 -1.88 27.91
C SER A 33 10.39 -2.61 27.23
N LEU A 34 9.51 -3.26 28.01
CA LEU A 34 8.32 -3.93 27.47
C LEU A 34 7.31 -2.94 26.87
N ASN A 35 7.17 -1.76 27.47
CA ASN A 35 6.30 -0.73 26.93
C ASN A 35 6.86 -0.12 25.64
N GLN A 36 8.18 0.11 25.58
CA GLN A 36 8.85 0.60 24.36
C GLN A 36 8.67 -0.37 23.20
N GLU A 37 8.87 -1.67 23.43
CA GLU A 37 8.67 -2.67 22.37
C GLU A 37 7.23 -2.69 21.84
N LYS A 38 6.24 -2.55 22.72
CA LYS A 38 4.83 -2.45 22.31
C LYS A 38 4.55 -1.19 21.50
N ASP A 39 5.10 -0.05 21.92
CA ASP A 39 4.92 1.22 21.24
C ASP A 39 5.57 1.20 19.85
N GLU A 40 6.75 0.61 19.70
CA GLU A 40 7.40 0.45 18.40
C GLU A 40 6.60 -0.45 17.45
N ARG A 41 6.08 -1.57 17.96
CA ARG A 41 5.19 -2.45 17.19
C ARG A 41 3.93 -1.73 16.73
N LEU A 42 3.27 -1.00 17.63
CA LEU A 42 2.08 -0.23 17.29
C LEU A 42 2.38 0.84 16.24
N ARG A 43 3.48 1.57 16.38
CA ARG A 43 3.90 2.57 15.38
C ARG A 43 4.15 1.93 14.01
N ALA A 44 4.80 0.76 13.97
CA ALA A 44 5.03 0.03 12.72
C ALA A 44 3.72 -0.42 12.06
N VAL A 45 2.77 -0.94 12.86
CA VAL A 45 1.43 -1.33 12.36
C VAL A 45 0.69 -0.12 11.82
N TYR A 46 0.60 0.98 12.56
CA TYR A 46 -0.08 2.19 12.09
C TYR A 46 0.56 2.80 10.85
N ALA A 47 1.90 2.76 10.73
CA ALA A 47 2.59 3.21 9.52
C ALA A 47 2.25 2.34 8.32
N ALA A 48 2.20 1.02 8.50
CA ALA A 48 1.80 0.08 7.46
C ALA A 48 0.33 0.27 7.03
N GLU A 49 -0.60 0.35 7.99
CA GLU A 49 -2.02 0.60 7.72
C GLU A 49 -2.25 1.93 7.00
N SER A 50 -1.57 3.00 7.43
CA SER A 50 -1.64 4.30 6.78
C SER A 50 -1.14 4.24 5.33
N THR A 51 -0.08 3.47 5.08
CA THR A 51 0.46 3.30 3.72
C THR A 51 -0.49 2.50 2.85
N ILE A 52 -1.03 1.38 3.36
CA ILE A 52 -2.02 0.56 2.65
C ILE A 52 -3.27 1.38 2.34
N SER A 53 -3.77 2.14 3.30
CA SER A 53 -4.94 3.00 3.11
C SER A 53 -4.72 4.04 2.01
N ARG A 54 -3.55 4.67 1.97
CA ARG A 54 -3.20 5.63 0.90
C ARG A 54 -3.15 4.97 -0.47
N VAL A 55 -2.49 3.82 -0.58
CA VAL A 55 -2.41 3.07 -1.84
C VAL A 55 -3.81 2.63 -2.29
N SER A 56 -4.60 2.08 -1.39
CA SER A 56 -5.99 1.69 -1.70
C SER A 56 -6.85 2.87 -2.15
N SER A 57 -6.71 4.03 -1.50
CA SER A 57 -7.46 5.23 -1.88
C SER A 57 -7.07 5.75 -3.26
N GLN A 58 -5.77 5.73 -3.58
CA GLN A 58 -5.30 6.10 -4.91
C GLN A 58 -5.78 5.12 -5.98
N LEU A 59 -5.67 3.82 -5.71
CA LEU A 59 -6.14 2.78 -6.63
C LEU A 59 -7.65 2.93 -6.89
N ASN A 60 -8.45 3.09 -5.84
CA ASN A 60 -9.89 3.28 -5.97
C ASN A 60 -10.25 4.52 -6.78
N ARG A 61 -9.46 5.60 -6.67
CA ARG A 61 -9.66 6.79 -7.51
C ARG A 61 -9.45 6.46 -8.99
N TYR A 62 -8.35 5.82 -9.35
CA TYR A 62 -8.08 5.45 -10.74
C TYR A 62 -9.08 4.43 -11.29
N LEU A 63 -9.54 3.49 -10.46
CA LEU A 63 -10.60 2.56 -10.85
C LEU A 63 -11.93 3.27 -11.09
N ALA A 64 -12.27 4.28 -10.28
CA ALA A 64 -13.47 5.08 -10.49
C ALA A 64 -13.45 5.86 -11.82
N GLU A 65 -12.29 6.33 -12.25
CA GLU A 65 -12.09 6.95 -13.55
C GLU A 65 -12.34 5.94 -14.69
N SER A 66 -11.82 4.73 -14.56
CA SER A 66 -12.08 3.63 -15.51
C SER A 66 -13.57 3.24 -15.55
N ASP A 67 -14.24 3.23 -14.38
CA ASP A 67 -15.69 2.99 -14.29
C ASP A 67 -16.52 4.02 -15.05
N PHE A 68 -16.08 5.26 -15.10
CA PHE A 68 -16.75 6.28 -15.88
C PHE A 68 -16.74 5.93 -17.38
N ILE A 69 -15.57 5.56 -17.92
CA ILE A 69 -15.46 5.15 -19.33
C ILE A 69 -16.30 3.89 -19.59
N LYS A 70 -16.23 2.90 -18.70
CA LYS A 70 -17.02 1.68 -18.78
C LYS A 70 -18.51 1.99 -18.88
N LYS A 71 -19.05 2.77 -17.96
CA LYS A 71 -20.48 3.15 -17.95
C LYS A 71 -20.88 3.96 -19.17
N TYR A 72 -19.97 4.81 -19.67
CA TYR A 72 -20.20 5.56 -20.91
C TYR A 72 -20.44 4.63 -22.09
N ILE A 73 -19.60 3.60 -22.24
CA ILE A 73 -19.71 2.59 -23.30
C ILE A 73 -20.94 1.70 -23.10
N GLU A 74 -21.18 1.23 -21.87
CA GLU A 74 -22.34 0.40 -21.52
C GLU A 74 -23.69 1.11 -21.77
N SER A 75 -23.69 2.44 -21.77
CA SER A 75 -24.88 3.24 -22.15
C SER A 75 -25.22 3.21 -23.66
N GLY A 76 -24.48 2.42 -24.43
CA GLY A 76 -24.65 2.28 -25.89
C GLY A 76 -24.01 3.40 -26.70
N ARG A 77 -23.20 4.25 -26.08
CA ARG A 77 -22.48 5.33 -26.78
C ARG A 77 -21.19 4.78 -27.38
N VAL A 78 -20.91 5.19 -28.61
CA VAL A 78 -19.62 4.90 -29.24
C VAL A 78 -18.62 5.96 -28.83
N LEU A 79 -17.56 5.53 -28.16
CA LEU A 79 -16.48 6.43 -27.75
C LEU A 79 -15.52 6.61 -28.94
N ARG A 80 -15.57 7.78 -29.57
CA ARG A 80 -14.68 8.13 -30.67
C ARG A 80 -13.27 8.43 -30.15
N GLU A 81 -12.26 8.32 -31.00
CA GLU A 81 -10.87 8.54 -30.63
C GLU A 81 -10.61 9.92 -30.02
N GLU A 82 -11.21 10.97 -30.59
CA GLU A 82 -11.10 12.34 -30.09
C GLU A 82 -11.75 12.50 -28.70
N GLU A 83 -12.91 11.87 -28.49
CA GLU A 83 -13.61 11.89 -27.20
C GLU A 83 -12.83 11.09 -26.15
N PHE A 84 -12.27 9.94 -26.52
CA PHE A 84 -11.41 9.16 -25.65
C PHE A 84 -10.15 9.93 -25.24
N ALA A 85 -9.51 10.62 -26.19
CA ALA A 85 -8.34 11.43 -25.91
C ALA A 85 -8.66 12.58 -24.95
N VAL A 86 -9.79 13.29 -25.13
CA VAL A 86 -10.24 14.36 -24.23
C VAL A 86 -10.51 13.82 -22.82
N ILE A 87 -11.26 12.72 -22.70
CA ILE A 87 -11.56 12.11 -21.42
C ILE A 87 -10.28 11.67 -20.73
N SER A 88 -9.41 10.95 -21.44
CA SER A 88 -8.14 10.44 -20.90
C SER A 88 -7.18 11.56 -20.49
N SER A 89 -7.13 12.67 -21.25
CA SER A 89 -6.30 13.83 -20.88
C SER A 89 -6.78 14.49 -19.57
N ASN A 90 -8.09 14.54 -19.35
CA ASN A 90 -8.66 15.10 -18.12
C ASN A 90 -8.48 14.18 -16.91
N MET A 91 -8.27 12.89 -17.13
CA MET A 91 -7.97 11.89 -16.08
C MET A 91 -6.51 11.89 -15.67
N GLN A 92 -5.61 12.42 -16.49
CA GLN A 92 -4.21 12.53 -16.12
C GLN A 92 -3.99 13.65 -15.10
N ASP A 93 -3.65 13.27 -13.87
CA ASP A 93 -3.49 14.19 -12.74
C ASP A 93 -2.06 14.77 -12.60
N GLY A 94 -1.19 14.53 -13.56
CA GLY A 94 0.22 14.96 -13.53
C GLY A 94 1.11 14.17 -12.54
N SER A 95 0.56 13.17 -11.84
CA SER A 95 1.33 12.34 -10.89
C SER A 95 2.28 11.35 -11.57
N SER A 96 2.11 11.14 -12.88
CA SER A 96 2.83 10.14 -13.67
C SER A 96 2.63 8.68 -13.20
N VAL A 97 1.64 8.43 -12.35
CA VAL A 97 1.28 7.07 -11.89
C VAL A 97 0.59 6.32 -13.01
N ILE A 98 -0.41 6.95 -13.65
CA ILE A 98 -1.04 6.43 -14.87
C ILE A 98 -0.25 6.95 -16.05
N LYS A 99 0.39 6.06 -16.78
CA LYS A 99 1.15 6.39 -17.99
C LYS A 99 0.28 6.43 -19.24
N THR A 100 -0.63 5.47 -19.35
CA THR A 100 -1.48 5.29 -20.52
C THR A 100 -2.87 4.85 -20.11
N HIS A 101 -3.86 5.28 -20.89
CA HIS A 101 -5.19 4.70 -20.93
C HIS A 101 -5.34 3.93 -22.26
N GLU A 102 -5.85 2.73 -22.17
CA GLU A 102 -6.08 1.87 -23.33
C GLU A 102 -7.53 1.43 -23.39
N LEU A 103 -8.12 1.44 -24.55
CA LEU A 103 -9.45 0.90 -24.80
C LEU A 103 -9.34 -0.32 -25.70
N ALA A 104 -9.73 -1.49 -25.19
CA ALA A 104 -9.68 -2.74 -25.92
C ALA A 104 -11.10 -3.15 -26.33
N LYS A 105 -11.39 -3.12 -27.62
CA LYS A 105 -12.63 -3.65 -28.18
C LYS A 105 -12.47 -5.14 -28.45
N ASP A 106 -13.35 -5.95 -27.89
CA ASP A 106 -13.31 -7.41 -28.02
C ASP A 106 -11.96 -8.03 -27.58
N GLY A 107 -11.27 -7.35 -26.66
CA GLY A 107 -9.97 -7.76 -26.14
C GLY A 107 -8.76 -7.28 -26.95
N VAL A 108 -8.96 -6.58 -28.07
CA VAL A 108 -7.91 -5.99 -28.88
C VAL A 108 -7.82 -4.50 -28.64
N VAL A 109 -6.65 -3.98 -28.29
CA VAL A 109 -6.44 -2.56 -28.04
C VAL A 109 -6.72 -1.77 -29.32
N SER A 110 -7.75 -0.94 -29.26
CA SER A 110 -8.23 -0.12 -30.38
C SER A 110 -7.83 1.35 -30.26
N GLN A 111 -7.68 1.85 -29.05
CA GLN A 111 -7.30 3.22 -28.77
C GLN A 111 -6.34 3.28 -27.59
N VAL A 112 -5.41 4.22 -27.64
CA VAL A 112 -4.42 4.47 -26.58
C VAL A 112 -4.24 5.98 -26.37
N TYR A 113 -4.08 6.42 -25.14
CA TYR A 113 -3.76 7.81 -24.82
C TYR A 113 -2.69 7.89 -23.72
N PRO A 114 -1.64 8.71 -23.88
CA PRO A 114 -1.25 9.39 -25.12
C PRO A 114 -0.78 8.39 -26.19
N VAL A 115 -0.99 8.71 -27.45
CA VAL A 115 -0.53 7.85 -28.58
C VAL A 115 0.99 7.89 -28.68
N ALA A 116 1.58 9.08 -28.55
CA ALA A 116 3.02 9.27 -28.68
C ALA A 116 3.81 8.41 -27.68
N GLY A 117 4.62 7.49 -28.20
CA GLY A 117 5.42 6.53 -27.43
C GLY A 117 4.68 5.26 -27.01
N ASN A 118 3.40 5.12 -27.37
CA ASN A 118 2.57 3.96 -27.07
C ASN A 118 1.90 3.34 -28.31
N GLU A 119 2.36 3.71 -29.50
CA GLU A 119 1.81 3.25 -30.79
C GLU A 119 1.78 1.73 -30.90
N ALA A 120 2.78 1.07 -30.33
CA ALA A 120 2.91 -0.39 -30.36
C ALA A 120 1.81 -1.14 -29.56
N ALA A 121 1.07 -0.43 -28.70
CA ALA A 121 -0.05 -1.02 -27.98
C ALA A 121 -1.28 -1.22 -28.87
N ILE A 122 -1.45 -0.41 -29.92
CA ILE A 122 -2.58 -0.51 -30.83
C ILE A 122 -2.52 -1.84 -31.60
N GLY A 123 -3.60 -2.59 -31.55
CA GLY A 123 -3.70 -3.93 -32.14
C GLY A 123 -3.21 -5.07 -31.25
N LEU A 124 -2.78 -4.77 -30.01
CA LEU A 124 -2.39 -5.81 -29.05
C LEU A 124 -3.62 -6.62 -28.63
N ASP A 125 -3.59 -7.92 -28.88
CA ASP A 125 -4.62 -8.85 -28.43
C ASP A 125 -4.36 -9.27 -26.97
N MET A 126 -5.11 -8.69 -26.07
CA MET A 126 -4.97 -8.91 -24.62
C MET A 126 -5.39 -10.33 -24.21
N LEU A 127 -6.34 -10.93 -24.93
CA LEU A 127 -6.89 -12.24 -24.56
C LEU A 127 -5.99 -13.41 -25.00
N HIS A 128 -5.12 -13.20 -25.99
CA HIS A 128 -4.23 -14.23 -26.50
C HIS A 128 -2.76 -13.93 -26.24
N ASN A 129 -2.40 -12.71 -25.83
CA ASN A 129 -1.02 -12.36 -25.53
C ASN A 129 -0.48 -13.20 -24.35
N PRO A 130 0.65 -13.91 -24.50
CA PRO A 130 1.19 -14.81 -23.46
C PRO A 130 1.40 -14.15 -22.10
N ALA A 131 1.77 -12.87 -22.07
CA ALA A 131 2.05 -12.14 -20.84
C ALA A 131 0.80 -11.52 -20.17
N ARG A 132 -0.36 -11.51 -20.85
CA ARG A 132 -1.55 -10.75 -20.37
C ARG A 132 -2.84 -11.58 -20.37
N LYS A 133 -2.84 -12.72 -21.05
CA LYS A 133 -4.07 -13.51 -21.31
C LYS A 133 -4.77 -13.99 -20.04
N GLU A 134 -4.05 -14.31 -18.98
CA GLU A 134 -4.66 -14.85 -17.76
C GLU A 134 -5.54 -13.79 -17.09
N GLU A 135 -4.99 -12.62 -16.79
CA GLU A 135 -5.68 -11.52 -16.14
C GLU A 135 -6.75 -10.91 -17.03
N ALA A 136 -6.47 -10.80 -18.34
CA ALA A 136 -7.45 -10.29 -19.31
C ALA A 136 -8.68 -11.21 -19.42
N ASN A 137 -8.49 -12.53 -19.48
CA ASN A 137 -9.59 -13.49 -19.47
C ASN A 137 -10.30 -13.54 -18.12
N LEU A 138 -9.57 -13.41 -17.00
CA LEU A 138 -10.16 -13.31 -15.67
C LEU A 138 -11.06 -12.07 -15.57
N ALA A 139 -10.58 -10.90 -16.00
CA ALA A 139 -11.35 -9.67 -16.02
C ALA A 139 -12.62 -9.81 -16.88
N LYS A 140 -12.47 -10.36 -18.10
CA LYS A 140 -13.59 -10.58 -19.02
C LYS A 140 -14.65 -11.50 -18.43
N ASN A 141 -14.26 -12.60 -17.80
CA ASN A 141 -15.18 -13.62 -17.29
C ASN A 141 -15.84 -13.22 -15.96
N SER A 142 -15.13 -12.49 -15.11
CA SER A 142 -15.62 -12.06 -13.80
C SER A 142 -16.34 -10.71 -13.83
N GLY A 143 -16.06 -9.88 -14.84
CA GLY A 143 -16.48 -8.47 -14.86
C GLY A 143 -15.78 -7.58 -13.83
N MET A 144 -14.76 -8.11 -13.14
CA MET A 144 -13.99 -7.41 -12.11
C MET A 144 -12.67 -6.89 -12.66
N TYR A 145 -12.10 -5.92 -11.94
CA TYR A 145 -10.75 -5.45 -12.23
C TYR A 145 -9.73 -6.53 -11.88
N THR A 146 -8.72 -6.65 -12.73
CA THR A 146 -7.55 -7.50 -12.50
C THR A 146 -6.26 -6.70 -12.63
N ILE A 147 -5.19 -7.18 -12.03
CA ILE A 147 -3.87 -6.55 -12.10
C ILE A 147 -2.93 -7.55 -12.75
N ALA A 148 -2.30 -7.14 -13.83
CA ALA A 148 -1.30 -7.90 -14.55
C ALA A 148 0.08 -7.24 -14.43
N GLY A 149 1.16 -8.05 -14.45
CA GLY A 149 2.52 -7.55 -14.40
C GLY A 149 3.25 -7.84 -13.09
N PRO A 150 4.46 -7.31 -12.92
CA PRO A 150 5.18 -6.37 -13.82
C PRO A 150 5.65 -7.07 -15.12
N PHE A 151 5.67 -6.30 -16.22
CA PHE A 151 6.11 -6.75 -17.56
C PHE A 151 7.49 -6.20 -17.87
#